data_5c1f535950e4a4ccb178fe0a8f0aa09b
#
_entry.id   5c1f535950e4a4ccb178fe0a8f0aa09b
#
_cell.length_a   1.000
_cell.length_b   1.000
_cell.length_c   1.000
_cell.angle_alpha   90.00
_cell.angle_beta   90.00
_cell.angle_gamma   90.00
#
_symmetry.space_group_name_H-M   'P 1'
#
loop_
_entity.id
_entity.type
_entity.pdbx_description
1 polymer ?
#
loop_
_entity_poly.entity_id
_entity_poly.type
_entity_poly.pdbx_seq_one_letter_code
_entity_poly.pdbx_strand_id
1 'polypeptide(L)'
;SANTEQSSVTTSLSYVALAFPIGEKAGFSFGMQPISSVGYSLTNSLLDIDGNTTEISLYEGSGGVNRFYGSFGIKVLKELSFGIEADFSFGNVENSIINQREDVALATKYEEVINLRGGSVKLGAQYQKDLKNELVLNAGATVKFGNDLNATGNDYLYSLTFSGVGSEFPRDTISASQIEGKFNFPLQSTLGIGLGKLDKWYAGVEYESQDAISTNGLLANTNGAFQYGKSNRMALGGFYLPKINSISSYWQRVTYRAGVRMENTGLLVDGVGNGVNFTEIQDFGISFGLGLPLKRLSTVNMGFEFGKRGTIENNLIEENYFNFRLSLSLTDTNWFIKRKID
;
A
#
# COMPACT_ATOMS: atom_id res chain seq x y z
N SER A 1 0.64 -31.16 -9.18
CA SER A 1 0.27 -29.80 -8.79
C SER A 1 -1.01 -29.86 -7.97
N ALA A 2 -0.88 -29.76 -6.67
CA ALA A 2 -2.04 -29.65 -5.79
C ALA A 2 -2.54 -28.20 -5.86
N ASN A 3 -3.70 -27.97 -6.46
CA ASN A 3 -4.44 -26.73 -6.32
C ASN A 3 -4.98 -26.68 -4.88
N THR A 4 -4.19 -26.16 -3.94
CA THR A 4 -4.65 -25.87 -2.59
C THR A 4 -5.05 -24.39 -2.55
N GLU A 5 -6.34 -24.13 -2.36
CA GLU A 5 -6.84 -22.79 -2.07
C GLU A 5 -6.62 -22.50 -0.59
N GLN A 6 -6.00 -21.37 -0.28
CA GLN A 6 -5.86 -20.87 1.08
C GLN A 6 -6.54 -19.50 1.16
N SER A 7 -7.30 -19.27 2.23
CA SER A 7 -7.96 -17.99 2.51
C SER A 7 -7.34 -17.37 3.77
N SER A 8 -7.03 -16.08 3.71
CA SER A 8 -6.58 -15.31 4.86
C SER A 8 -7.35 -13.99 4.98
N VAL A 9 -7.49 -13.49 6.20
CA VAL A 9 -8.12 -12.20 6.49
C VAL A 9 -7.17 -11.34 7.29
N THR A 10 -6.93 -10.11 6.82
CA THR A 10 -6.10 -9.13 7.52
C THR A 10 -6.88 -7.86 7.78
N THR A 11 -6.60 -7.21 8.91
CA THR A 11 -7.18 -5.90 9.24
C THR A 11 -6.05 -4.92 9.51
N SER A 12 -6.10 -3.75 8.89
CA SER A 12 -5.08 -2.72 9.07
C SER A 12 -5.71 -1.32 9.12
N LEU A 13 -5.01 -0.39 9.76
CA LEU A 13 -5.35 1.02 9.71
C LEU A 13 -5.00 1.56 8.32
N SER A 14 -5.96 2.20 7.62
CA SER A 14 -5.69 2.76 6.29
C SER A 14 -4.98 4.11 6.36
N TYR A 15 -5.46 5.04 7.17
CA TYR A 15 -4.81 6.34 7.42
C TYR A 15 -5.50 7.09 8.56
N VAL A 16 -4.75 8.04 9.13
CA VAL A 16 -5.28 9.13 9.98
C VAL A 16 -4.73 10.43 9.43
N ALA A 17 -5.59 11.41 9.18
CA ALA A 17 -5.18 12.70 8.63
C ALA A 17 -5.97 13.85 9.25
N LEU A 18 -5.30 14.98 9.40
CA LEU A 18 -5.87 16.26 9.82
C LEU A 18 -5.52 17.31 8.78
N ALA A 19 -6.48 18.19 8.49
CA ALA A 19 -6.28 19.28 7.53
C ALA A 19 -6.90 20.57 8.03
N PHE A 20 -6.20 21.67 7.79
CA PHE A 20 -6.60 23.01 8.24
C PHE A 20 -6.50 24.01 7.09
N PRO A 21 -7.51 24.85 6.88
CA PRO A 21 -7.38 26.00 6.01
C PRO A 21 -6.50 27.07 6.67
N ILE A 22 -5.65 27.71 5.89
CA ILE A 22 -4.83 28.86 6.29
C ILE A 22 -5.27 30.08 5.46
N GLY A 23 -6.16 30.88 6.02
CA GLY A 23 -6.85 31.94 5.28
C GLY A 23 -7.70 31.36 4.14
N GLU A 24 -7.82 32.12 3.04
CA GLU A 24 -8.69 31.76 1.90
C GLU A 24 -7.93 31.02 0.77
N LYS A 25 -6.61 31.05 0.79
CA LYS A 25 -5.79 30.60 -0.34
C LYS A 25 -4.84 29.45 -0.04
N ALA A 26 -4.66 29.11 1.21
CA ALA A 26 -3.69 28.07 1.61
C ALA A 26 -4.32 27.04 2.52
N GLY A 27 -3.70 25.89 2.59
CA GLY A 27 -4.07 24.81 3.50
C GLY A 27 -2.85 24.01 3.91
N PHE A 28 -2.94 23.45 5.10
CA PHE A 28 -1.95 22.55 5.65
C PHE A 28 -2.63 21.24 6.04
N SER A 29 -1.96 20.13 5.81
CA SER A 29 -2.41 18.85 6.32
C SER A 29 -1.24 18.02 6.81
N PHE A 30 -1.51 17.13 7.76
CA PHE A 30 -0.57 16.12 8.19
C PHE A 30 -1.31 14.84 8.52
N GLY A 31 -0.59 13.74 8.49
CA GLY A 31 -1.20 12.45 8.73
C GLY A 31 -0.20 11.31 8.75
N MET A 32 -0.73 10.13 9.04
CA MET A 32 0.00 8.88 9.05
C MET A 32 -0.75 7.84 8.23
N GLN A 33 -0.03 7.06 7.43
CA GLN A 33 -0.60 5.95 6.68
C GLN A 33 0.42 4.83 6.49
N PRO A 34 0.01 3.56 6.46
CA PRO A 34 0.87 2.47 6.03
C PRO A 34 1.17 2.59 4.53
N ILE A 35 2.41 2.28 4.15
CA ILE A 35 2.88 2.21 2.76
C ILE A 35 2.95 0.76 2.30
N SER A 36 3.42 -0.12 3.19
CA SER A 36 3.47 -1.55 2.94
C SER A 36 3.10 -2.33 4.19
N SER A 37 2.62 -3.55 4.00
CA SER A 37 2.33 -4.50 5.06
C SER A 37 2.82 -5.86 4.62
N VAL A 38 3.51 -6.56 5.51
CA VAL A 38 3.96 -7.93 5.33
C VAL A 38 3.22 -8.79 6.34
N GLY A 39 2.61 -9.87 5.87
CA GLY A 39 1.90 -10.82 6.73
C GLY A 39 1.62 -12.09 5.95
N TYR A 40 2.49 -13.08 6.08
CA TYR A 40 2.31 -14.39 5.45
C TYR A 40 2.85 -15.51 6.35
N SER A 41 2.26 -16.69 6.21
CA SER A 41 2.74 -17.94 6.77
C SER A 41 2.46 -19.04 5.75
N LEU A 42 3.53 -19.62 5.19
CA LEU A 42 3.47 -20.59 4.12
C LEU A 42 4.22 -21.84 4.54
N THR A 43 3.63 -23.01 4.32
CA THR A 43 4.26 -24.29 4.60
C THR A 43 4.54 -25.01 3.29
N ASN A 44 5.77 -25.47 3.11
CA ASN A 44 6.17 -26.36 2.04
C ASN A 44 6.62 -27.71 2.61
N SER A 45 6.19 -28.81 2.00
CA SER A 45 6.56 -30.16 2.41
C SER A 45 7.17 -30.89 1.22
N LEU A 46 8.36 -31.47 1.43
CA LEU A 46 8.97 -32.41 0.50
C LEU A 46 8.55 -33.80 0.85
N LEU A 47 8.11 -34.56 -0.16
CA LEU A 47 7.70 -35.95 -0.02
C LEU A 47 8.73 -36.87 -0.67
N ASP A 48 8.92 -38.09 -0.13
CA ASP A 48 9.66 -39.15 -0.76
C ASP A 48 8.83 -39.83 -1.88
N ILE A 49 9.44 -40.87 -2.51
CA ILE A 49 8.77 -41.64 -3.57
C ILE A 49 7.55 -42.44 -3.07
N ASP A 50 7.47 -42.69 -1.76
CA ASP A 50 6.39 -43.42 -1.10
C ASP A 50 5.30 -42.46 -0.58
N GLY A 51 5.49 -41.14 -0.71
CA GLY A 51 4.54 -40.09 -0.29
C GLY A 51 4.67 -39.67 1.16
N ASN A 52 5.73 -40.07 1.87
CA ASN A 52 5.99 -39.62 3.25
C ASN A 52 6.69 -38.26 3.23
N THR A 53 6.40 -37.45 4.22
CA THR A 53 7.01 -36.12 4.37
C THR A 53 8.44 -36.30 4.92
N THR A 54 9.44 -35.90 4.15
CA THR A 54 10.85 -35.94 4.53
C THR A 54 11.38 -34.62 5.06
N GLU A 55 10.78 -33.52 4.66
CA GLU A 55 11.19 -32.19 5.08
C GLU A 55 9.99 -31.24 5.08
N ILE A 56 9.89 -30.38 6.11
CA ILE A 56 8.92 -29.31 6.22
C ILE A 56 9.66 -27.99 6.34
N SER A 57 9.30 -27.02 5.50
CA SER A 57 9.77 -25.64 5.58
C SER A 57 8.59 -24.72 5.85
N LEU A 58 8.67 -23.94 6.94
CA LEU A 58 7.72 -22.91 7.31
C LEU A 58 8.33 -21.55 7.01
N TYR A 59 7.69 -20.76 6.17
CA TYR A 59 8.07 -19.41 5.81
C TYR A 59 7.09 -18.44 6.44
N GLU A 60 7.58 -17.51 7.24
CA GLU A 60 6.77 -16.52 7.90
C GLU A 60 7.35 -15.13 7.66
N GLY A 61 6.44 -14.15 7.49
CA GLY A 61 6.82 -12.76 7.40
C GLY A 61 5.82 -11.89 8.10
N SER A 62 6.29 -10.88 8.81
CA SER A 62 5.47 -9.93 9.51
C SER A 62 6.05 -8.51 9.46
N GLY A 63 5.22 -7.51 9.80
CA GLY A 63 5.64 -6.13 9.87
C GLY A 63 5.10 -5.24 8.75
N GLY A 64 5.83 -4.16 8.47
CA GLY A 64 5.45 -3.20 7.44
C GLY A 64 6.07 -1.83 7.64
N VAL A 65 5.85 -0.96 6.68
CA VAL A 65 6.37 0.41 6.65
C VAL A 65 5.22 1.39 6.70
N ASN A 66 5.30 2.34 7.62
CA ASN A 66 4.39 3.46 7.75
C ASN A 66 5.08 4.74 7.32
N ARG A 67 4.30 5.74 6.90
CA ARG A 67 4.80 7.09 6.70
C ARG A 67 4.01 8.11 7.52
N PHE A 68 4.71 9.06 8.08
CA PHE A 68 4.16 10.30 8.60
C PHE A 68 4.44 11.41 7.59
N TYR A 69 3.45 12.20 7.24
CA TYR A 69 3.59 13.27 6.25
C TYR A 69 3.02 14.59 6.72
N GLY A 70 3.61 15.67 6.21
CA GLY A 70 3.08 17.01 6.30
C GLY A 70 3.03 17.64 4.93
N SER A 71 1.89 18.27 4.56
CA SER A 71 1.74 18.91 3.26
C SER A 71 1.15 20.31 3.40
N PHE A 72 1.63 21.18 2.52
CA PHE A 72 1.17 22.57 2.40
C PHE A 72 0.80 22.85 0.95
N GLY A 73 -0.35 23.48 0.77
CA GLY A 73 -0.83 23.87 -0.55
C GLY A 73 -1.25 25.34 -0.57
N ILE A 74 -1.01 26.01 -1.70
CA ILE A 74 -1.35 27.40 -1.89
C ILE A 74 -1.93 27.65 -3.28
N LYS A 75 -3.01 28.40 -3.33
CA LYS A 75 -3.62 28.91 -4.58
C LYS A 75 -2.87 30.17 -5.01
N VAL A 76 -2.07 30.06 -6.07
CA VAL A 76 -1.24 31.16 -6.58
C VAL A 76 -2.01 32.01 -7.59
N LEU A 77 -2.75 31.36 -8.48
CA LEU A 77 -3.63 32.02 -9.46
C LEU A 77 -5.08 31.57 -9.25
N LYS A 78 -6.01 32.21 -9.89
CA LYS A 78 -7.45 31.85 -9.78
C LYS A 78 -7.70 30.36 -10.09
N GLU A 79 -6.97 29.82 -11.04
CA GLU A 79 -7.15 28.48 -11.55
C GLU A 79 -6.00 27.53 -11.19
N LEU A 80 -4.88 28.04 -10.60
CA LEU A 80 -3.66 27.29 -10.39
C LEU A 80 -3.23 27.28 -8.93
N SER A 81 -2.99 26.09 -8.40
CA SER A 81 -2.49 25.84 -7.06
C SER A 81 -1.23 24.99 -7.10
N PHE A 82 -0.34 25.21 -6.15
CA PHE A 82 0.87 24.40 -5.94
C PHE A 82 0.88 23.82 -4.54
N GLY A 83 1.53 22.70 -4.40
CA GLY A 83 1.69 22.01 -3.11
C GLY A 83 3.05 21.38 -2.95
N ILE A 84 3.45 21.27 -1.71
CA ILE A 84 4.62 20.52 -1.27
C ILE A 84 4.20 19.57 -0.15
N GLU A 85 4.73 18.36 -0.19
CA GLU A 85 4.60 17.36 0.87
C GLU A 85 5.99 16.87 1.24
N ALA A 86 6.28 16.79 2.52
CA ALA A 86 7.44 16.10 3.06
C ALA A 86 6.94 14.91 3.89
N ASP A 87 7.56 13.77 3.72
CA ASP A 87 7.23 12.57 4.48
C ASP A 87 8.45 11.90 5.09
N PHE A 88 8.22 11.19 6.17
CA PHE A 88 9.17 10.31 6.82
C PHE A 88 8.58 8.91 6.94
N SER A 89 9.25 7.96 6.33
CA SER A 89 8.89 6.54 6.33
C SER A 89 9.68 5.80 7.39
N PHE A 90 9.02 4.90 8.13
CA PHE A 90 9.61 4.09 9.18
C PHE A 90 8.84 2.79 9.37
N GLY A 91 9.53 1.75 9.78
CA GLY A 91 8.91 0.45 10.06
C GLY A 91 9.93 -0.64 10.25
N ASN A 92 9.44 -1.85 10.48
CA ASN A 92 10.25 -3.06 10.54
C ASN A 92 9.60 -4.16 9.73
N VAL A 93 10.42 -5.02 9.18
CA VAL A 93 10.03 -6.25 8.50
C VAL A 93 10.83 -7.38 9.11
N GLU A 94 10.14 -8.44 9.47
CA GLU A 94 10.70 -9.67 9.99
C GLU A 94 10.34 -10.82 9.06
N ASN A 95 11.34 -11.58 8.63
CA ASN A 95 11.15 -12.77 7.83
C ASN A 95 11.82 -13.95 8.55
N SER A 96 11.17 -15.09 8.56
CA SER A 96 11.76 -16.30 9.11
C SER A 96 11.50 -17.51 8.22
N ILE A 97 12.44 -18.45 8.24
CA ILE A 97 12.34 -19.74 7.58
C ILE A 97 12.75 -20.79 8.60
N ILE A 98 11.83 -21.67 8.96
CA ILE A 98 12.09 -22.84 9.79
C ILE A 98 12.12 -24.04 8.89
N ASN A 99 13.18 -24.83 8.97
CA ASN A 99 13.33 -26.06 8.25
C ASN A 99 13.52 -27.23 9.22
N GLN A 100 12.67 -28.25 9.10
CA GLN A 100 12.70 -29.48 9.88
C GLN A 100 12.73 -30.68 8.96
N ARG A 101 13.72 -31.56 9.15
CA ARG A 101 13.81 -32.87 8.49
C ARG A 101 13.33 -33.98 9.43
N GLU A 102 12.73 -35.01 8.87
CA GLU A 102 12.13 -36.11 9.63
C GLU A 102 13.12 -36.81 10.58
N ASP A 103 14.30 -37.13 10.09
CA ASP A 103 15.32 -37.90 10.87
C ASP A 103 16.30 -37.02 11.66
N VAL A 104 16.02 -35.71 11.77
CA VAL A 104 16.91 -34.75 12.45
C VAL A 104 16.21 -34.17 13.66
N ALA A 105 16.81 -34.35 14.85
CA ALA A 105 16.23 -33.88 16.11
C ALA A 105 16.21 -32.35 16.24
N LEU A 106 17.04 -31.63 15.49
CA LEU A 106 17.15 -30.18 15.51
C LEU A 106 16.57 -29.60 14.21
N ALA A 107 15.67 -28.67 14.33
CA ALA A 107 15.29 -27.78 13.24
C ALA A 107 16.34 -26.68 13.09
N THR A 108 16.39 -26.05 11.91
CA THR A 108 17.14 -24.81 11.67
C THR A 108 16.17 -23.67 11.44
N LYS A 109 16.46 -22.51 12.03
CA LYS A 109 15.72 -21.27 11.76
C LYS A 109 16.67 -20.19 11.26
N TYR A 110 16.34 -19.64 10.11
CA TYR A 110 16.86 -18.38 9.64
C TYR A 110 15.84 -17.30 10.00
N GLU A 111 16.31 -16.21 10.58
CA GLU A 111 15.49 -15.07 11.00
C GLU A 111 16.18 -13.77 10.59
N GLU A 112 15.47 -12.91 9.92
CA GLU A 112 15.93 -11.61 9.45
C GLU A 112 15.01 -10.53 10.01
N VAL A 113 15.56 -9.56 10.73
CA VAL A 113 14.82 -8.40 11.26
C VAL A 113 15.43 -7.13 10.70
N ILE A 114 14.68 -6.41 9.88
CA ILE A 114 15.13 -5.19 9.20
C ILE A 114 14.31 -4.00 9.67
N ASN A 115 14.97 -2.94 10.11
CA ASN A 115 14.38 -1.64 10.38
C ASN A 115 14.58 -0.72 9.17
N LEU A 116 13.49 -0.15 8.69
CA LEU A 116 13.44 0.71 7.51
C LEU A 116 13.14 2.15 7.92
N ARG A 117 13.91 3.11 7.41
CA ARG A 117 13.67 4.54 7.64
C ARG A 117 14.22 5.40 6.51
N GLY A 118 13.46 6.45 6.15
CA GLY A 118 13.88 7.40 5.13
C GLY A 118 12.88 8.53 4.96
N GLY A 119 13.31 9.64 4.37
CA GLY A 119 12.46 10.78 4.09
C GLY A 119 12.30 11.01 2.59
N SER A 120 11.19 11.63 2.18
CA SER A 120 10.99 12.03 0.80
C SER A 120 10.24 13.36 0.68
N VAL A 121 10.31 13.97 -0.49
CA VAL A 121 9.61 15.21 -0.83
C VAL A 121 8.81 15.00 -2.10
N LYS A 122 7.58 15.50 -2.11
CA LYS A 122 6.71 15.51 -3.27
C LYS A 122 6.25 16.93 -3.57
N LEU A 123 6.30 17.31 -4.83
CA LEU A 123 5.71 18.55 -5.34
C LEU A 123 4.45 18.24 -6.14
N GLY A 124 3.51 19.16 -6.10
CA GLY A 124 2.26 19.03 -6.83
C GLY A 124 1.81 20.36 -7.44
N ALA A 125 1.11 20.25 -8.56
CA ALA A 125 0.41 21.34 -9.19
C ALA A 125 -1.01 20.89 -9.55
N GLN A 126 -1.98 21.77 -9.34
CA GLN A 126 -3.38 21.55 -9.68
C GLN A 126 -3.92 22.73 -10.47
N TYR A 127 -4.54 22.44 -11.59
CA TYR A 127 -5.27 23.39 -12.41
C TYR A 127 -6.76 23.09 -12.35
N GLN A 128 -7.58 24.09 -12.00
CA GLN A 128 -9.03 23.98 -11.94
C GLN A 128 -9.66 25.11 -12.71
N LYS A 129 -10.54 24.77 -13.65
CA LYS A 129 -11.22 25.75 -14.50
C LYS A 129 -12.72 25.50 -14.58
N ASP A 130 -13.45 26.55 -14.29
CA ASP A 130 -14.90 26.59 -14.52
C ASP A 130 -15.18 26.72 -16.01
N LEU A 131 -15.95 25.82 -16.55
CA LEU A 131 -16.40 25.77 -17.93
C LEU A 131 -17.87 26.21 -18.03
N LYS A 132 -18.40 26.27 -19.24
CA LYS A 132 -19.83 26.49 -19.47
C LYS A 132 -20.68 25.35 -18.87
N ASN A 133 -21.94 25.63 -18.58
CA ASN A 133 -22.94 24.69 -18.05
C ASN A 133 -22.57 24.11 -16.65
N GLU A 134 -21.92 24.92 -15.81
CA GLU A 134 -21.48 24.51 -14.44
C GLU A 134 -20.50 23.34 -14.42
N LEU A 135 -19.84 23.04 -15.53
CA LEU A 135 -18.80 22.03 -15.60
C LEU A 135 -17.49 22.59 -15.05
N VAL A 136 -16.74 21.73 -14.36
CA VAL A 136 -15.43 22.05 -13.80
C VAL A 136 -14.42 21.05 -14.35
N LEU A 137 -13.40 21.56 -15.03
CA LEU A 137 -12.25 20.80 -15.46
C LEU A 137 -11.19 20.84 -14.35
N ASN A 138 -10.68 19.69 -13.96
CA ASN A 138 -9.56 19.54 -13.06
C ASN A 138 -8.42 18.82 -13.77
N ALA A 139 -7.21 19.31 -13.63
CA ALA A 139 -6.00 18.61 -14.03
C ALA A 139 -4.97 18.71 -12.89
N GLY A 140 -4.19 17.67 -12.70
CA GLY A 140 -3.19 17.63 -11.64
C GLY A 140 -1.95 16.88 -12.08
N ALA A 141 -0.82 17.31 -11.52
CA ALA A 141 0.45 16.62 -11.67
C ALA A 141 1.17 16.59 -10.34
N THR A 142 1.79 15.46 -10.00
CA THR A 142 2.70 15.36 -8.86
C THR A 142 3.99 14.69 -9.25
N VAL A 143 5.07 15.10 -8.59
CA VAL A 143 6.39 14.50 -8.71
C VAL A 143 6.91 14.25 -7.30
N LYS A 144 7.12 12.99 -6.95
CA LYS A 144 7.84 12.56 -5.76
C LYS A 144 9.28 12.33 -6.13
N PHE A 145 10.19 13.05 -5.50
CA PHE A 145 11.61 12.89 -5.76
C PHE A 145 12.10 11.54 -5.26
N GLY A 146 13.12 11.02 -5.95
CA GLY A 146 13.78 9.80 -5.53
C GLY A 146 14.38 9.94 -4.14
N ASN A 147 14.33 8.88 -3.35
CA ASN A 147 14.83 8.85 -1.99
C ASN A 147 15.38 7.48 -1.62
N ASP A 148 16.24 7.46 -0.60
CA ASP A 148 16.75 6.23 0.00
C ASP A 148 15.93 5.88 1.24
N LEU A 149 15.48 4.62 1.33
CA LEU A 149 15.06 3.98 2.55
C LEU A 149 16.24 3.17 3.10
N ASN A 150 16.85 3.65 4.18
CA ASN A 150 17.93 2.91 4.83
C ASN A 150 17.34 1.69 5.55
N ALA A 151 17.99 0.55 5.37
CA ALA A 151 17.67 -0.72 5.97
C ALA A 151 18.81 -1.12 6.91
N THR A 152 18.52 -1.29 8.19
CA THR A 152 19.48 -1.73 9.19
C THR A 152 18.87 -2.83 10.04
N GLY A 153 19.63 -3.87 10.33
CA GLY A 153 19.08 -4.99 11.07
C GLY A 153 20.09 -6.07 11.37
N ASN A 154 19.56 -7.25 11.68
CA ASN A 154 20.35 -8.43 11.91
C ASN A 154 19.70 -9.62 11.25
N ASP A 155 20.53 -10.56 10.85
CA ASP A 155 20.11 -11.91 10.48
C ASP A 155 20.75 -12.93 11.41
N TYR A 156 20.01 -13.99 11.67
CA TYR A 156 20.41 -15.08 12.55
C TYR A 156 20.10 -16.41 11.87
N LEU A 157 21.05 -17.31 11.92
CA LEU A 157 20.84 -18.72 11.62
C LEU A 157 21.15 -19.52 12.90
N TYR A 158 20.18 -20.24 13.41
CA TYR A 158 20.35 -21.02 14.63
C TYR A 158 19.59 -22.34 14.56
N SER A 159 20.03 -23.29 15.38
CA SER A 159 19.33 -24.55 15.59
C SER A 159 18.32 -24.41 16.73
N LEU A 160 17.22 -25.13 16.63
CA LEU A 160 16.19 -25.17 17.67
C LEU A 160 15.56 -26.53 17.83
N THR A 161 14.88 -26.72 18.97
CA THR A 161 13.99 -27.87 19.21
C THR A 161 12.59 -27.36 19.51
N PHE A 162 11.59 -28.17 19.20
CA PHE A 162 10.20 -27.88 19.59
C PHE A 162 9.88 -28.62 20.92
N SER A 163 9.10 -27.95 21.77
CA SER A 163 8.44 -28.60 22.89
C SER A 163 7.27 -29.46 22.40
N GLY A 164 6.75 -30.31 23.28
CA GLY A 164 5.53 -31.10 22.98
C GLY A 164 4.26 -30.22 22.72
N VAL A 165 4.30 -28.94 23.01
CA VAL A 165 3.23 -27.97 22.72
C VAL A 165 3.58 -27.03 21.56
N GLY A 166 4.66 -27.30 20.81
CA GLY A 166 5.05 -26.53 19.62
C GLY A 166 5.83 -25.24 19.89
N SER A 167 6.25 -24.98 21.14
CA SER A 167 7.10 -23.81 21.42
C SER A 167 8.54 -24.05 20.95
N GLU A 168 9.14 -23.02 20.35
CA GLU A 168 10.52 -23.02 19.88
C GLU A 168 11.50 -22.82 21.03
N PHE A 169 12.56 -23.65 21.08
CA PHE A 169 13.68 -23.51 22.03
C PHE A 169 14.97 -23.42 21.23
N PRO A 170 15.55 -22.21 21.06
CA PRO A 170 16.87 -22.05 20.45
C PRO A 170 17.93 -22.85 21.18
N ARG A 171 18.87 -23.42 20.43
CA ARG A 171 20.00 -24.23 20.96
C ARG A 171 21.33 -23.57 20.68
N ASP A 172 21.79 -23.59 19.44
CA ASP A 172 23.08 -23.01 19.06
C ASP A 172 22.92 -22.02 17.95
N THR A 173 23.57 -20.84 18.07
CA THR A 173 23.66 -19.85 17.01
C THR A 173 24.76 -20.29 16.04
N ILE A 174 24.38 -20.55 14.80
CA ILE A 174 25.29 -20.97 13.71
C ILE A 174 25.94 -19.75 13.07
N SER A 175 25.14 -18.71 12.83
CA SER A 175 25.59 -17.45 12.26
C SER A 175 24.75 -16.29 12.77
N ALA A 176 25.39 -15.13 12.95
CA ALA A 176 24.74 -13.88 13.24
C ALA A 176 25.48 -12.76 12.50
N SER A 177 24.77 -12.00 11.69
CA SER A 177 25.34 -10.92 10.88
C SER A 177 24.52 -9.66 11.05
N GLN A 178 25.17 -8.50 10.80
CA GLN A 178 24.48 -7.22 10.71
C GLN A 178 24.11 -6.95 9.25
N ILE A 179 22.90 -6.45 9.05
CA ILE A 179 22.39 -6.03 7.75
C ILE A 179 22.48 -4.52 7.67
N GLU A 180 23.19 -4.02 6.67
CA GLU A 180 23.20 -2.62 6.29
C GLU A 180 22.92 -2.53 4.80
N GLY A 181 21.85 -1.86 4.44
CA GLY A 181 21.46 -1.74 3.05
C GLY A 181 20.54 -0.55 2.78
N LYS A 182 20.14 -0.43 1.54
CA LYS A 182 19.25 0.65 1.10
C LYS A 182 18.28 0.15 0.03
N PHE A 183 17.07 0.66 0.10
CA PHE A 183 16.15 0.69 -1.03
C PHE A 183 16.22 2.08 -1.66
N ASN A 184 16.66 2.16 -2.91
CA ASN A 184 16.65 3.41 -3.67
C ASN A 184 15.36 3.49 -4.46
N PHE A 185 14.49 4.38 -4.06
CA PHE A 185 13.25 4.67 -4.77
C PHE A 185 13.52 5.77 -5.80
N PRO A 186 13.27 5.50 -7.10
CA PRO A 186 13.42 6.50 -8.12
C PRO A 186 12.30 7.54 -8.08
N LEU A 187 12.39 8.53 -8.95
CA LEU A 187 11.35 9.52 -9.15
C LEU A 187 10.03 8.86 -9.55
N GLN A 188 8.95 9.23 -8.87
CA GLN A 188 7.58 8.83 -9.17
C GLN A 188 6.82 10.05 -9.69
N SER A 189 6.10 9.89 -10.78
CA SER A 189 5.25 10.92 -11.36
C SER A 189 3.81 10.46 -11.48
N THR A 190 2.89 11.36 -11.18
CA THR A 190 1.44 11.11 -11.32
C THR A 190 0.81 12.24 -12.10
N LEU A 191 -0.01 11.90 -13.07
CA LEU A 191 -0.80 12.83 -13.87
C LEU A 191 -2.27 12.46 -13.79
N GLY A 192 -3.14 13.44 -13.64
CA GLY A 192 -4.56 13.20 -13.59
C GLY A 192 -5.37 14.31 -14.29
N ILE A 193 -6.47 13.90 -14.89
CA ILE A 193 -7.45 14.84 -15.48
C ILE A 193 -8.85 14.33 -15.19
N GLY A 194 -9.77 15.25 -14.95
CA GLY A 194 -11.16 14.92 -14.72
C GLY A 194 -12.10 16.07 -14.99
N LEU A 195 -13.33 15.73 -15.22
CA LEU A 195 -14.43 16.62 -15.50
C LEU A 195 -15.60 16.32 -14.57
N GLY A 196 -16.30 17.34 -14.12
CA GLY A 196 -17.44 17.14 -13.26
C GLY A 196 -18.35 18.35 -13.20
N LYS A 197 -19.44 18.18 -12.50
CA LYS A 197 -20.35 19.24 -12.09
C LYS A 197 -20.38 19.26 -10.57
N LEU A 198 -20.11 20.45 -10.00
CA LEU A 198 -20.03 20.61 -8.55
C LEU A 198 -21.29 20.05 -7.87
N ASP A 199 -21.11 19.34 -6.77
CA ASP A 199 -22.17 18.69 -5.96
C ASP A 199 -23.11 17.75 -6.73
N LYS A 200 -22.69 17.23 -7.89
CA LYS A 200 -23.49 16.29 -8.69
C LYS A 200 -22.73 15.08 -9.15
N TRP A 201 -21.68 15.25 -9.92
CA TRP A 201 -20.90 14.14 -10.44
C TRP A 201 -19.48 14.58 -10.84
N TYR A 202 -18.60 13.63 -10.85
CA TYR A 202 -17.23 13.77 -11.32
C TYR A 202 -16.76 12.47 -11.93
N ALA A 203 -15.98 12.55 -13.00
CA ALA A 203 -15.25 11.43 -13.58
C ALA A 203 -13.83 11.87 -13.94
N GLY A 204 -12.85 11.02 -13.70
CA GLY A 204 -11.46 11.33 -13.97
C GLY A 204 -10.62 10.10 -14.20
N VAL A 205 -9.47 10.32 -14.83
CA VAL A 205 -8.44 9.33 -15.07
C VAL A 205 -7.13 9.81 -14.46
N GLU A 206 -6.36 8.88 -13.91
CA GLU A 206 -5.05 9.09 -13.32
C GLU A 206 -4.07 8.07 -13.86
N TYR A 207 -2.87 8.51 -14.15
CA TYR A 207 -1.75 7.66 -14.52
C TYR A 207 -0.54 7.98 -13.63
N GLU A 208 0.03 6.94 -13.03
CA GLU A 208 1.23 6.99 -12.20
C GLU A 208 2.31 6.11 -12.80
N SER A 209 3.54 6.58 -12.73
CA SER A 209 4.71 5.84 -13.22
C SER A 209 5.91 6.07 -12.32
N GLN A 210 6.66 5.00 -12.09
CA GLN A 210 7.91 4.98 -11.34
C GLN A 210 8.87 4.00 -12.01
N ASP A 211 10.15 4.36 -12.12
CA ASP A 211 11.18 3.46 -12.63
C ASP A 211 11.51 2.36 -11.61
N ALA A 212 12.36 1.42 -11.97
CA ALA A 212 12.71 0.29 -11.13
C ALA A 212 13.35 0.73 -9.81
N ILE A 213 12.86 0.16 -8.70
CA ILE A 213 13.51 0.28 -7.39
C ILE A 213 14.83 -0.50 -7.45
N SER A 214 15.90 0.06 -6.90
CA SER A 214 17.14 -0.67 -6.72
C SER A 214 17.44 -0.91 -5.25
N THR A 215 18.07 -2.03 -4.96
CA THR A 215 18.45 -2.42 -3.60
C THR A 215 19.96 -2.61 -3.52
N ASN A 216 20.54 -2.31 -2.39
CA ASN A 216 21.95 -2.50 -2.12
C ASN A 216 22.16 -3.01 -0.69
N GLY A 217 23.03 -4.01 -0.52
CA GLY A 217 23.37 -4.56 0.79
C GLY A 217 22.30 -5.47 1.43
N LEU A 218 21.22 -5.81 0.72
CA LEU A 218 20.14 -6.66 1.22
C LEU A 218 20.18 -8.05 0.56
N LEU A 219 19.73 -9.09 1.27
CA LEU A 219 19.65 -10.46 0.75
C LEU A 219 18.85 -10.59 -0.54
N ALA A 220 17.89 -9.71 -0.73
CA ALA A 220 17.12 -9.61 -1.97
C ALA A 220 17.99 -9.48 -3.23
N ASN A 221 19.20 -8.93 -3.12
CA ASN A 221 20.12 -8.80 -4.26
C ASN A 221 20.86 -10.10 -4.59
N THR A 222 20.89 -11.04 -3.67
CA THR A 222 21.58 -12.35 -3.84
C THR A 222 20.62 -13.45 -4.24
N ASN A 223 19.33 -13.25 -4.01
CA ASN A 223 18.29 -14.19 -4.39
C ASN A 223 17.78 -13.86 -5.80
N GLY A 224 18.21 -14.62 -6.80
CA GLY A 224 17.77 -14.47 -8.19
C GLY A 224 16.29 -14.76 -8.45
N ALA A 225 15.48 -14.99 -7.42
CA ALA A 225 14.06 -15.33 -7.55
C ALA A 225 13.16 -14.15 -7.95
N PHE A 226 13.60 -12.91 -7.78
CA PHE A 226 12.83 -11.74 -8.17
C PHE A 226 13.68 -10.55 -8.58
N GLN A 227 13.10 -9.63 -9.32
CA GLN A 227 13.70 -8.37 -9.76
C GLN A 227 12.68 -7.24 -9.65
N TYR A 228 13.16 -6.01 -9.54
CA TYR A 228 12.33 -4.82 -9.65
C TYR A 228 12.42 -4.24 -11.05
N GLY A 229 11.28 -4.05 -11.69
CA GLY A 229 11.10 -3.37 -12.95
C GLY A 229 10.36 -2.05 -12.78
N LYS A 230 10.02 -1.45 -13.90
CA LYS A 230 9.20 -0.24 -13.93
C LYS A 230 7.78 -0.54 -13.47
N SER A 231 7.26 0.25 -12.52
CA SER A 231 5.87 0.20 -12.10
C SER A 231 5.03 1.28 -12.79
N ASN A 232 3.79 0.95 -13.09
CA ASN A 232 2.81 1.92 -13.56
C ASN A 232 1.41 1.54 -13.10
N ARG A 233 0.59 2.56 -12.85
CA ARG A 233 -0.79 2.41 -12.43
C ARG A 233 -1.69 3.34 -13.22
N MET A 234 -2.77 2.82 -13.74
CA MET A 234 -3.84 3.57 -14.38
C MET A 234 -5.13 3.37 -13.57
N ALA A 235 -5.79 4.47 -13.24
CA ALA A 235 -7.06 4.44 -12.53
C ALA A 235 -8.08 5.30 -13.25
N LEU A 236 -9.30 4.79 -13.40
CA LEU A 236 -10.47 5.50 -13.87
C LEU A 236 -11.53 5.44 -12.79
N GLY A 237 -12.12 6.58 -12.43
CA GLY A 237 -13.13 6.58 -11.40
C GLY A 237 -13.97 7.85 -11.38
N GLY A 238 -15.03 7.80 -10.58
CA GLY A 238 -15.90 8.92 -10.42
C GLY A 238 -16.91 8.77 -9.30
N PHE A 239 -17.70 9.80 -9.13
CA PHE A 239 -18.82 9.76 -8.20
C PHE A 239 -20.07 10.41 -8.78
N TYR A 240 -21.21 10.03 -8.20
CA TYR A 240 -22.51 10.60 -8.48
C TYR A 240 -23.24 10.93 -7.17
N LEU A 241 -23.73 12.15 -7.05
CA LEU A 241 -24.52 12.66 -5.93
C LEU A 241 -25.85 13.18 -6.47
N PRO A 242 -26.95 12.45 -6.28
CA PRO A 242 -28.26 12.81 -6.88
C PRO A 242 -28.74 14.19 -6.49
N LYS A 243 -28.77 14.52 -5.20
CA LYS A 243 -29.24 15.81 -4.70
C LYS A 243 -28.73 16.08 -3.29
N ILE A 244 -27.71 16.92 -3.14
CA ILE A 244 -27.04 17.20 -1.85
C ILE A 244 -28.01 17.74 -0.78
N ASN A 245 -28.98 18.58 -1.18
CA ASN A 245 -29.92 19.26 -0.29
C ASN A 245 -31.31 18.58 -0.26
N SER A 246 -31.41 17.26 -0.49
CA SER A 246 -32.67 16.56 -0.43
C SER A 246 -33.21 16.48 1.01
N ILE A 247 -34.43 16.98 1.23
CA ILE A 247 -35.15 16.86 2.51
C ILE A 247 -35.99 15.56 2.54
N SER A 248 -36.50 15.16 1.38
CA SER A 248 -37.46 14.05 1.25
C SER A 248 -36.81 12.68 1.27
N SER A 249 -35.54 12.54 0.86
CA SER A 249 -34.89 11.24 0.77
C SER A 249 -33.42 11.32 1.20
N TYR A 250 -33.05 10.47 2.14
CA TYR A 250 -31.68 10.29 2.58
C TYR A 250 -30.76 9.79 1.45
N TRP A 251 -31.24 8.83 0.67
CA TRP A 251 -30.47 8.21 -0.42
C TRP A 251 -30.08 9.18 -1.54
N GLN A 252 -30.83 10.27 -1.71
CA GLN A 252 -30.46 11.32 -2.66
C GLN A 252 -29.26 12.15 -2.20
N ARG A 253 -28.91 12.11 -0.90
CA ARG A 253 -27.74 12.79 -0.32
C ARG A 253 -26.52 11.89 -0.23
N VAL A 254 -26.68 10.61 -0.50
CA VAL A 254 -25.57 9.63 -0.53
C VAL A 254 -24.74 9.87 -1.77
N THR A 255 -23.43 9.88 -1.60
CA THR A 255 -22.46 9.92 -2.70
C THR A 255 -22.15 8.48 -3.12
N TYR A 256 -22.46 8.14 -4.35
CA TYR A 256 -22.15 6.85 -4.98
C TYR A 256 -20.84 6.96 -5.74
N ARG A 257 -19.93 6.02 -5.56
CA ARG A 257 -18.61 6.02 -6.19
C ARG A 257 -18.37 4.70 -6.91
N ALA A 258 -17.64 4.76 -8.03
CA ALA A 258 -17.15 3.58 -8.72
C ALA A 258 -15.80 3.87 -9.36
N GLY A 259 -14.98 2.84 -9.51
CA GLY A 259 -13.67 2.98 -10.14
C GLY A 259 -13.09 1.63 -10.57
N VAL A 260 -12.12 1.72 -11.47
CA VAL A 260 -11.32 0.60 -11.96
C VAL A 260 -9.85 0.98 -11.87
N ARG A 261 -9.00 0.06 -11.45
CA ARG A 261 -7.56 0.21 -11.34
C ARG A 261 -6.85 -0.93 -12.04
N MET A 262 -5.84 -0.58 -12.81
CA MET A 262 -4.89 -1.50 -13.43
C MET A 262 -3.49 -1.09 -13.01
N GLU A 263 -2.69 -2.02 -12.56
CA GLU A 263 -1.36 -1.75 -12.04
C GLU A 263 -0.38 -2.84 -12.44
N ASN A 264 0.75 -2.44 -13.02
CA ASN A 264 1.95 -3.24 -13.08
C ASN A 264 2.77 -2.89 -11.85
N THR A 265 2.93 -3.83 -10.94
CA THR A 265 3.53 -3.56 -9.62
C THR A 265 5.03 -3.27 -9.69
N GLY A 266 5.66 -3.57 -10.83
CA GLY A 266 7.10 -3.50 -11.00
C GLY A 266 7.85 -4.65 -10.32
N LEU A 267 7.15 -5.64 -9.79
CA LEU A 267 7.75 -6.86 -9.27
C LEU A 267 7.76 -7.94 -10.36
N LEU A 268 8.94 -8.45 -10.68
CA LEU A 268 9.15 -9.56 -11.61
C LEU A 268 9.64 -10.77 -10.81
N VAL A 269 8.97 -11.91 -10.96
CA VAL A 269 9.27 -13.12 -10.17
C VAL A 269 9.61 -14.28 -11.11
N ASP A 270 10.70 -14.99 -10.80
CA ASP A 270 11.08 -16.24 -11.45
C ASP A 270 10.45 -17.43 -10.72
N GLY A 271 9.22 -17.77 -11.08
CA GLY A 271 8.50 -18.90 -10.49
C GLY A 271 9.00 -20.28 -10.94
N VAL A 272 9.86 -20.32 -11.96
CA VAL A 272 10.48 -21.56 -12.46
C VAL A 272 11.85 -21.81 -11.80
N GLY A 273 12.50 -20.78 -11.28
CA GLY A 273 13.79 -20.87 -10.62
C GLY A 273 14.98 -21.04 -11.57
N ASN A 274 14.84 -20.58 -12.83
CA ASN A 274 15.89 -20.76 -13.85
C ASN A 274 16.69 -19.47 -14.14
N GLY A 275 16.37 -18.36 -13.46
CA GLY A 275 17.04 -17.05 -13.59
C GLY A 275 16.78 -16.33 -14.91
N VAL A 276 15.83 -16.80 -15.73
CA VAL A 276 15.58 -16.28 -17.09
C VAL A 276 14.11 -15.88 -17.30
N ASN A 277 13.17 -16.65 -16.76
CA ASN A 277 11.74 -16.50 -17.00
C ASN A 277 11.06 -15.65 -15.93
N PHE A 278 11.40 -14.37 -15.86
CA PHE A 278 10.75 -13.44 -14.95
C PHE A 278 9.37 -13.04 -15.46
N THR A 279 8.38 -13.19 -14.59
CA THR A 279 6.97 -12.85 -14.87
C THR A 279 6.59 -11.62 -14.06
N GLU A 280 6.02 -10.61 -14.72
CA GLU A 280 5.55 -9.38 -14.09
C GLU A 280 4.26 -9.62 -13.31
N ILE A 281 4.21 -9.14 -12.07
CA ILE A 281 3.02 -9.22 -11.23
C ILE A 281 2.11 -8.04 -11.52
N GLN A 282 0.93 -8.34 -12.02
CA GLN A 282 -0.12 -7.37 -12.30
C GLN A 282 -1.20 -7.39 -11.23
N ASP A 283 -1.86 -6.26 -11.03
CA ASP A 283 -2.99 -6.10 -10.11
C ASP A 283 -4.12 -5.35 -10.81
N PHE A 284 -5.31 -5.94 -10.80
CA PHE A 284 -6.53 -5.36 -11.34
C PHE A 284 -7.59 -5.30 -10.26
N GLY A 285 -8.26 -4.16 -10.12
CA GLY A 285 -9.31 -3.98 -9.13
C GLY A 285 -10.49 -3.16 -9.63
N ILE A 286 -11.69 -3.57 -9.23
CA ILE A 286 -12.93 -2.81 -9.41
C ILE A 286 -13.43 -2.40 -8.04
N SER A 287 -13.76 -1.13 -7.86
CA SER A 287 -14.19 -0.57 -6.58
C SER A 287 -15.55 0.09 -6.66
N PHE A 288 -16.31 -0.02 -5.58
CA PHE A 288 -17.57 0.68 -5.33
C PHE A 288 -17.51 1.36 -3.98
N GLY A 289 -18.17 2.49 -3.83
CA GLY A 289 -18.17 3.22 -2.57
C GLY A 289 -19.43 4.00 -2.31
N LEU A 290 -19.70 4.20 -1.01
CA LEU A 290 -20.81 4.99 -0.51
C LEU A 290 -20.27 6.07 0.44
N GLY A 291 -20.66 7.31 0.24
CA GLY A 291 -20.44 8.40 1.19
C GLY A 291 -21.76 8.74 1.87
N LEU A 292 -21.90 8.37 3.12
CA LEU A 292 -23.12 8.51 3.93
C LEU A 292 -23.03 9.79 4.77
N PRO A 293 -23.75 10.87 4.41
CA PRO A 293 -23.69 12.11 5.15
C PRO A 293 -24.36 11.96 6.52
N LEU A 294 -23.65 12.38 7.55
CA LEU A 294 -24.15 12.50 8.92
C LEU A 294 -24.54 13.95 9.23
N LYS A 295 -24.89 14.21 10.48
CA LYS A 295 -25.09 15.58 10.98
C LYS A 295 -23.78 16.35 11.00
N ARG A 296 -23.83 17.68 10.85
CA ARG A 296 -22.69 18.61 10.98
C ARG A 296 -21.53 18.34 10.01
N LEU A 297 -21.82 18.16 8.72
CA LEU A 297 -20.84 17.97 7.66
C LEU A 297 -19.94 16.71 7.78
N SER A 298 -20.21 15.84 8.73
CA SER A 298 -19.49 14.57 8.87
C SER A 298 -20.01 13.53 7.88
N THR A 299 -19.13 12.64 7.45
CA THR A 299 -19.47 11.60 6.46
C THR A 299 -18.84 10.26 6.87
N VAL A 300 -19.60 9.19 6.86
CA VAL A 300 -19.10 7.82 6.89
C VAL A 300 -18.87 7.37 5.45
N ASN A 301 -17.67 6.95 5.13
CA ASN A 301 -17.35 6.39 3.81
C ASN A 301 -17.16 4.88 3.93
N MET A 302 -17.81 4.16 3.03
CA MET A 302 -17.68 2.71 2.88
C MET A 302 -17.16 2.43 1.48
N GLY A 303 -16.16 1.58 1.37
CA GLY A 303 -15.56 1.17 0.10
C GLY A 303 -15.48 -0.36 0.03
N PHE A 304 -15.77 -0.89 -1.13
CA PHE A 304 -15.70 -2.30 -1.48
C PHE A 304 -14.81 -2.41 -2.72
N GLU A 305 -13.80 -3.26 -2.68
CA GLU A 305 -12.93 -3.50 -3.82
C GLU A 305 -12.80 -5.01 -4.04
N PHE A 306 -13.01 -5.41 -5.27
CA PHE A 306 -12.79 -6.77 -5.77
C PHE A 306 -11.65 -6.73 -6.75
N GLY A 307 -10.67 -7.59 -6.58
CA GLY A 307 -9.52 -7.56 -7.44
C GLY A 307 -8.83 -8.91 -7.58
N LYS A 308 -7.87 -8.91 -8.49
CA LYS A 308 -7.05 -10.05 -8.85
C LYS A 308 -5.61 -9.59 -8.99
N ARG A 309 -4.69 -10.30 -8.31
CA ARG A 309 -3.26 -10.03 -8.35
C ARG A 309 -2.48 -11.26 -8.73
N GLY A 310 -1.44 -11.08 -9.55
CA GLY A 310 -0.56 -12.16 -9.98
C GLY A 310 -1.12 -12.99 -11.13
N THR A 311 -0.57 -14.17 -11.32
CA THR A 311 -0.91 -15.10 -12.39
C THR A 311 -0.58 -16.53 -11.98
N ILE A 312 -1.24 -17.51 -12.58
CA ILE A 312 -0.93 -18.95 -12.42
C ILE A 312 0.17 -19.43 -13.38
N GLU A 313 0.62 -18.58 -14.31
CA GLU A 313 1.70 -18.93 -15.23
C GLU A 313 3.03 -19.04 -14.48
N ASN A 314 3.95 -19.85 -15.03
CA ASN A 314 5.32 -20.04 -14.49
C ASN A 314 5.36 -20.42 -12.99
N ASN A 315 4.43 -21.27 -12.55
CA ASN A 315 4.31 -21.74 -11.15
C ASN A 315 4.07 -20.63 -10.12
N LEU A 316 3.53 -19.48 -10.55
CA LEU A 316 3.19 -18.38 -9.65
C LEU A 316 1.79 -18.54 -9.06
N ILE A 317 1.46 -17.68 -8.12
CA ILE A 317 0.19 -17.67 -7.42
C ILE A 317 -0.66 -16.51 -7.92
N GLU A 318 -1.93 -16.80 -8.20
CA GLU A 318 -2.95 -15.82 -8.47
C GLU A 318 -3.82 -15.63 -7.23
N GLU A 319 -3.94 -14.41 -6.77
CA GLU A 319 -4.75 -14.03 -5.61
C GLU A 319 -6.01 -13.29 -6.07
N ASN A 320 -7.18 -13.80 -5.69
CA ASN A 320 -8.43 -13.06 -5.76
C ASN A 320 -8.72 -12.45 -4.40
N TYR A 321 -8.90 -11.14 -4.33
CA TYR A 321 -9.10 -10.46 -3.07
C TYR A 321 -10.39 -9.65 -3.01
N PHE A 322 -10.88 -9.50 -1.79
CA PHE A 322 -11.96 -8.59 -1.44
C PHE A 322 -11.51 -7.67 -0.31
N ASN A 323 -11.54 -6.36 -0.55
CA ASN A 323 -11.21 -5.36 0.45
C ASN A 323 -12.47 -4.59 0.86
N PHE A 324 -12.71 -4.49 2.15
CA PHE A 324 -13.68 -3.58 2.74
C PHE A 324 -12.95 -2.45 3.47
N ARG A 325 -13.33 -1.21 3.17
CA ARG A 325 -12.75 -0.02 3.80
C ARG A 325 -13.85 0.81 4.44
N LEU A 326 -13.64 1.18 5.70
CA LEU A 326 -14.51 2.06 6.45
C LEU A 326 -13.71 3.27 6.91
N SER A 327 -14.21 4.49 6.65
CA SER A 327 -13.59 5.70 7.16
C SER A 327 -14.62 6.72 7.62
N LEU A 328 -14.24 7.55 8.58
CA LEU A 328 -15.03 8.63 9.12
C LEU A 328 -14.32 9.96 8.82
N SER A 329 -15.02 10.85 8.11
CA SER A 329 -14.58 12.22 7.89
C SER A 329 -15.36 13.13 8.82
N LEU A 330 -14.66 13.86 9.68
CA LEU A 330 -15.23 14.86 10.59
C LEU A 330 -14.83 16.25 10.08
N THR A 331 -15.80 17.12 9.90
CA THR A 331 -15.55 18.51 9.48
C THR A 331 -16.16 19.46 10.50
N ASP A 332 -15.35 20.37 11.03
CA ASP A 332 -15.80 21.45 11.90
C ASP A 332 -15.37 22.79 11.28
N THR A 333 -16.34 23.65 10.98
CA THR A 333 -16.10 24.97 10.42
C THR A 333 -15.80 26.03 11.47
N ASN A 334 -15.97 25.70 12.75
CA ASN A 334 -15.86 26.67 13.86
C ASN A 334 -14.59 26.46 14.73
N TRP A 335 -13.71 25.57 14.35
CA TRP A 335 -12.55 25.17 15.13
C TRP A 335 -11.65 26.36 15.56
N PHE A 336 -11.48 27.37 14.70
CA PHE A 336 -10.60 28.52 14.95
C PHE A 336 -11.33 29.83 15.31
N ILE A 337 -12.62 29.79 15.55
CA ILE A 337 -13.35 30.97 15.99
C ILE A 337 -13.05 31.22 17.46
N LYS A 338 -12.26 32.27 17.77
CA LYS A 338 -12.08 32.74 19.15
C LYS A 338 -13.45 33.10 19.72
N ARG A 339 -13.83 32.44 20.81
CA ARG A 339 -15.00 32.87 21.59
C ARG A 339 -14.72 34.29 22.09
N LYS A 340 -15.54 35.23 21.71
CA LYS A 340 -15.57 36.54 22.37
C LYS A 340 -16.10 36.30 23.78
N ILE A 341 -15.28 36.62 24.76
CA ILE A 341 -15.71 36.70 26.16
C ILE A 341 -16.24 38.14 26.24
N ASP A 342 -17.58 38.28 26.37
CA ASP A 342 -18.25 39.54 26.71
C ASP A 342 -18.12 39.75 28.21
#